data_26723faee563192d9fdbba896cc3977d
#
_entry.id   26723faee563192d9fdbba896cc3977d
#
_cell.length_a   1.000
_cell.length_b   1.000
_cell.length_c   1.000
_cell.angle_alpha   90.00
_cell.angle_beta   90.00
_cell.angle_gamma   90.00
#
_symmetry.space_group_name_H-M   'P 1'
#
loop_
_entity.id
_entity.type
_entity.pdbx_description
1 polymer ?
#
loop_
_entity_poly.entity_id
_entity_poly.type
_entity_poly.pdbx_seq_one_letter_code
_entity_poly.pdbx_strand_id
1 'polypeptide(L)'
;MMLRQYWNGVLRETEGSPEGPSYDLIVVGLGTAGAVAAITAARQGLRVLGLEQLPAMGGQGTLGYVMPYYFGGSGGLFEELDRKTREQTARGFAETNGLHPDCKLFVLEQEARKAGAELFFGAGLTGVYLEGKTVKGVQWLREGRLRSAGARVVLDCTGEAEVCVLSGCETRRGRESDGGCQPFSLPMTTYYQRKLCSQFVDSGFLEDPSPESYSRALVETMTGPMYLRDPFEPIDRVIAYSPRLGIREGRRIVGETDLRLKDLLDGKLPGPPLFYACANLDKHGSDYAMESLEMQEWCHIAKLWGVRLALPVPLGALIPKGYDGLLAAGRHLAVDHDLATAVRMKRDMQKCGEAAALAAAQAVARSCPLREVDVGRLRPKLAESGCLDLHPVFMKRIVSRDDGENPPVEWLTDPADIRAGLLSEEPGLALFSARRLGKEGAVLLRKWMGEDALRTPCTLGLGMLGFPEALPELRRLAFSPGEDFWAASSALCLLRWLGEKEDLPALEALAAKGGELRPYALTAARSIRSRISCEKTEDCHEMVAQPVD
;
A
#
# COMPACT_ATOMS: atom_id res chain seq x y z
N MET A 1 -33.52 5.76 -9.50
CA MET A 1 -32.20 5.28 -9.09
C MET A 1 -32.25 3.79 -8.82
N MET A 2 -31.11 3.13 -8.85
CA MET A 2 -30.98 1.71 -8.48
C MET A 2 -30.33 1.62 -7.10
N LEU A 3 -30.91 0.83 -6.19
CA LEU A 3 -30.29 0.43 -4.93
C LEU A 3 -29.60 -0.92 -5.15
N ARG A 4 -28.29 -0.96 -4.94
CA ARG A 4 -27.50 -2.21 -4.92
C ARG A 4 -27.20 -2.61 -3.49
N GLN A 5 -27.47 -3.87 -3.17
CA GLN A 5 -27.31 -4.42 -1.82
C GLN A 5 -26.74 -5.83 -1.88
N TYR A 6 -25.95 -6.21 -0.87
CA TYR A 6 -25.68 -7.63 -0.62
C TYR A 6 -26.81 -8.24 0.24
N TRP A 7 -27.38 -9.31 -0.25
CA TRP A 7 -28.34 -10.11 0.50
C TRP A 7 -27.98 -11.58 0.39
N ASN A 8 -27.68 -12.23 1.51
CA ASN A 8 -27.22 -13.63 1.55
C ASN A 8 -26.06 -13.93 0.56
N GLY A 9 -25.07 -13.05 0.52
CA GLY A 9 -23.92 -13.21 -0.38
C GLY A 9 -24.17 -12.91 -1.86
N VAL A 10 -25.39 -12.50 -2.24
CA VAL A 10 -25.76 -12.19 -3.62
C VAL A 10 -25.99 -10.69 -3.76
N LEU A 11 -25.38 -10.08 -4.77
CA LEU A 11 -25.66 -8.69 -5.13
C LEU A 11 -27.04 -8.61 -5.78
N ARG A 12 -27.92 -7.78 -5.20
CA ARG A 12 -29.28 -7.50 -5.70
C ARG A 12 -29.41 -6.05 -6.10
N GLU A 13 -30.21 -5.82 -7.15
CA GLU A 13 -30.57 -4.50 -7.62
C GLU A 13 -32.08 -4.33 -7.52
N THR A 14 -32.52 -3.22 -6.94
CA THR A 14 -33.91 -2.84 -6.85
C THR A 14 -34.06 -1.36 -7.17
N GLU A 15 -35.19 -0.97 -7.75
CA GLU A 15 -35.51 0.45 -7.88
C GLU A 15 -35.74 1.08 -6.51
N GLY A 16 -35.21 2.29 -6.31
CA GLY A 16 -35.34 3.01 -5.06
C GLY A 16 -34.56 4.30 -5.01
N SER A 17 -34.90 5.14 -4.04
CA SER A 17 -34.17 6.37 -3.74
C SER A 17 -33.95 6.48 -2.24
N PRO A 18 -32.94 7.23 -1.77
CA PRO A 18 -32.75 7.47 -0.36
C PRO A 18 -33.98 8.14 0.27
N GLU A 19 -34.47 7.59 1.38
CA GLU A 19 -35.62 8.14 2.10
C GLU A 19 -35.22 9.19 3.16
N GLY A 20 -33.95 9.22 3.54
CA GLY A 20 -33.42 10.13 4.56
C GLY A 20 -32.92 11.46 4.00
N PRO A 21 -32.24 12.24 4.84
CA PRO A 21 -31.72 13.56 4.46
C PRO A 21 -30.62 13.45 3.37
N SER A 22 -30.39 14.57 2.69
CA SER A 22 -29.29 14.69 1.74
C SER A 22 -28.12 15.45 2.36
N TYR A 23 -26.90 15.00 2.07
CA TYR A 23 -25.64 15.59 2.51
C TYR A 23 -24.81 16.05 1.30
N ASP A 24 -23.88 16.96 1.55
CA ASP A 24 -22.88 17.31 0.55
C ASP A 24 -21.86 16.16 0.41
N LEU A 25 -21.46 15.59 1.56
CA LEU A 25 -20.52 14.46 1.61
C LEU A 25 -20.98 13.41 2.62
N ILE A 26 -20.97 12.15 2.22
CA ILE A 26 -21.04 11.00 3.14
C ILE A 26 -19.68 10.31 3.16
N VAL A 27 -19.10 10.18 4.35
CA VAL A 27 -17.86 9.42 4.58
C VAL A 27 -18.22 8.07 5.17
N VAL A 28 -17.92 6.99 4.45
CA VAL A 28 -18.18 5.61 4.90
C VAL A 28 -16.88 4.99 5.39
N GLY A 29 -16.84 4.65 6.68
CA GLY A 29 -15.63 4.27 7.41
C GLY A 29 -14.91 5.49 7.98
N LEU A 30 -14.91 5.63 9.31
CA LEU A 30 -14.20 6.71 10.00
C LEU A 30 -12.85 6.24 10.57
N GLY A 31 -12.16 5.40 9.79
CA GLY A 31 -10.82 4.92 10.11
C GLY A 31 -9.76 6.02 9.99
N THR A 32 -8.52 5.63 9.63
CA THR A 32 -7.38 6.56 9.56
C THR A 32 -7.60 7.71 8.58
N ALA A 33 -8.09 7.42 7.37
CA ALA A 33 -8.38 8.44 6.36
C ALA A 33 -9.72 9.13 6.62
N GLY A 34 -10.77 8.36 6.88
CA GLY A 34 -12.13 8.87 6.97
C GLY A 34 -12.39 9.81 8.15
N ALA A 35 -11.70 9.61 9.28
CA ALA A 35 -11.79 10.51 10.42
C ALA A 35 -11.29 11.92 10.05
N VAL A 36 -10.12 12.01 9.40
CA VAL A 36 -9.56 13.29 8.95
C VAL A 36 -10.39 13.88 7.82
N ALA A 37 -10.89 13.05 6.90
CA ALA A 37 -11.76 13.50 5.82
C ALA A 37 -13.06 14.15 6.34
N ALA A 38 -13.72 13.53 7.31
CA ALA A 38 -14.95 14.08 7.90
C ALA A 38 -14.70 15.44 8.59
N ILE A 39 -13.60 15.56 9.35
CA ILE A 39 -13.20 16.81 10.00
C ILE A 39 -12.90 17.90 8.95
N THR A 40 -12.09 17.56 7.95
CA THR A 40 -11.71 18.49 6.89
C THR A 40 -12.92 18.99 6.12
N ALA A 41 -13.78 18.10 5.66
CA ALA A 41 -14.98 18.46 4.90
C ALA A 41 -15.92 19.35 5.69
N ALA A 42 -16.17 19.03 6.97
CA ALA A 42 -17.01 19.84 7.85
C ALA A 42 -16.40 21.22 8.10
N ARG A 43 -15.06 21.33 8.27
CA ARG A 43 -14.35 22.61 8.35
C ARG A 43 -14.41 23.44 7.06
N GLN A 44 -14.63 22.79 5.90
CA GLN A 44 -14.90 23.49 4.62
C GLN A 44 -16.38 23.93 4.49
N GLY A 45 -17.21 23.72 5.52
CA GLY A 45 -18.61 24.14 5.54
C GLY A 45 -19.57 23.17 4.85
N LEU A 46 -19.13 21.97 4.50
CA LEU A 46 -20.02 20.95 3.94
C LEU A 46 -20.93 20.35 5.01
N ARG A 47 -22.14 19.98 4.62
CA ARG A 47 -22.99 19.12 5.41
C ARG A 47 -22.48 17.68 5.30
N VAL A 48 -21.85 17.17 6.38
CA VAL A 48 -21.14 15.89 6.39
C VAL A 48 -21.86 14.87 7.26
N LEU A 49 -22.04 13.65 6.71
CA LEU A 49 -22.41 12.45 7.47
C LEU A 49 -21.22 11.50 7.50
N GLY A 50 -20.79 11.09 8.69
CA GLY A 50 -19.81 10.03 8.90
C GLY A 50 -20.46 8.75 9.42
N LEU A 51 -20.18 7.62 8.74
CA LEU A 51 -20.67 6.29 9.10
C LEU A 51 -19.50 5.40 9.50
N GLU A 52 -19.56 4.80 10.68
CA GLU A 52 -18.56 3.83 11.16
C GLU A 52 -19.25 2.60 11.75
N GLN A 53 -18.85 1.43 11.30
CA GLN A 53 -19.39 0.16 11.81
C GLN A 53 -18.92 -0.16 13.25
N LEU A 54 -17.76 0.35 13.64
CA LEU A 54 -17.20 0.19 14.97
C LEU A 54 -17.66 1.31 15.91
N PRO A 55 -17.43 1.18 17.22
CA PRO A 55 -17.89 2.19 18.19
C PRO A 55 -17.02 3.44 18.25
N ALA A 56 -15.97 3.57 17.42
CA ALA A 56 -15.03 4.69 17.52
C ALA A 56 -14.31 5.02 16.22
N MET A 57 -13.81 6.26 16.12
CA MET A 57 -13.03 6.79 15.00
C MET A 57 -11.55 6.41 15.09
N GLY A 58 -10.82 6.56 13.97
CA GLY A 58 -9.35 6.53 13.88
C GLY A 58 -8.75 5.19 13.46
N GLY A 59 -9.54 4.12 13.42
CA GLY A 59 -9.15 2.83 12.84
C GLY A 59 -7.92 2.20 13.50
N GLN A 60 -6.86 1.94 12.72
CA GLN A 60 -5.66 1.28 13.24
C GLN A 60 -4.90 2.12 14.28
N GLY A 61 -5.00 3.44 14.24
CA GLY A 61 -4.36 4.34 15.21
C GLY A 61 -5.08 4.44 16.55
N THR A 62 -6.28 3.86 16.67
CA THR A 62 -7.13 3.86 17.87
C THR A 62 -7.47 2.43 18.25
N LEU A 63 -8.61 1.90 17.81
CA LEU A 63 -9.05 0.52 18.10
C LEU A 63 -8.08 -0.56 17.59
N GLY A 64 -7.23 -0.24 16.61
CA GLY A 64 -6.19 -1.14 16.13
C GLY A 64 -4.91 -1.16 16.96
N TYR A 65 -4.78 -0.32 17.99
CA TYR A 65 -3.63 -0.19 18.89
C TYR A 65 -2.27 0.06 18.20
N VAL A 66 -2.26 0.52 16.95
CA VAL A 66 -1.02 0.92 16.26
C VAL A 66 -0.66 2.35 16.71
N MET A 67 0.05 2.46 17.84
CA MET A 67 0.36 3.77 18.47
C MET A 67 1.42 4.56 17.69
N PRO A 68 2.62 4.02 17.38
CA PRO A 68 3.67 4.78 16.72
C PRO A 68 3.37 4.97 15.24
N TYR A 69 3.96 6.00 14.66
CA TYR A 69 4.11 6.08 13.22
C TYR A 69 5.38 5.35 12.79
N TYR A 70 5.30 4.66 11.66
CA TYR A 70 6.49 4.05 11.05
C TYR A 70 7.16 5.06 10.12
N PHE A 71 6.48 5.44 9.06
CA PHE A 71 6.90 6.47 8.11
C PHE A 71 5.71 7.37 7.74
N GLY A 72 5.78 7.96 6.58
CA GLY A 72 4.83 8.92 6.06
C GLY A 72 5.42 10.33 6.08
N GLY A 73 4.93 11.16 5.19
CA GLY A 73 5.35 12.57 5.10
C GLY A 73 4.80 13.42 6.24
N SER A 74 5.52 14.48 6.59
CA SER A 74 5.05 15.54 7.46
C SER A 74 3.96 16.40 6.79
N GLY A 75 3.37 17.29 7.57
CA GLY A 75 2.32 18.22 7.14
C GLY A 75 0.94 17.59 7.05
N GLY A 76 -0.06 18.43 7.07
CA GLY A 76 -1.46 18.05 7.05
C GLY A 76 -2.17 18.27 8.39
N LEU A 77 -3.49 18.25 8.34
CA LEU A 77 -4.36 18.44 9.52
C LEU A 77 -4.03 17.46 10.65
N PHE A 78 -3.52 16.27 10.31
CA PHE A 78 -3.24 15.25 11.33
C PHE A 78 -2.21 15.72 12.37
N GLU A 79 -1.30 16.60 12.05
CA GLU A 79 -0.32 17.13 13.01
C GLU A 79 -0.98 17.98 14.11
N GLU A 80 -1.98 18.77 13.76
CA GLU A 80 -2.82 19.49 14.74
C GLU A 80 -3.53 18.50 15.67
N LEU A 81 -4.14 17.46 15.10
CA LEU A 81 -4.85 16.42 15.83
C LEU A 81 -3.92 15.63 16.75
N ASP A 82 -2.70 15.35 16.29
CA ASP A 82 -1.67 14.65 17.07
C ASP A 82 -1.17 15.52 18.24
N ARG A 83 -0.97 16.81 18.02
CA ARG A 83 -0.64 17.76 19.11
C ARG A 83 -1.73 17.77 20.17
N LYS A 84 -2.99 17.90 19.78
CA LYS A 84 -4.14 17.82 20.71
C LYS A 84 -4.22 16.46 21.44
N THR A 85 -3.87 15.39 20.75
CA THR A 85 -3.80 14.06 21.37
C THR A 85 -2.73 13.99 22.46
N ARG A 86 -1.54 14.55 22.23
CA ARG A 86 -0.49 14.64 23.25
C ARG A 86 -0.90 15.50 24.43
N GLU A 87 -1.55 16.64 24.16
CA GLU A 87 -2.10 17.51 25.22
C GLU A 87 -3.14 16.81 26.08
N GLN A 88 -4.00 15.98 25.45
CA GLN A 88 -4.97 15.16 26.17
C GLN A 88 -4.29 14.05 26.97
N THR A 89 -3.26 13.39 26.43
CA THR A 89 -2.49 12.36 27.11
C THR A 89 -1.83 12.92 28.39
N ALA A 90 -1.28 14.11 28.32
CA ALA A 90 -0.63 14.79 29.45
C ALA A 90 -1.58 15.08 30.65
N ARG A 91 -2.89 14.95 30.48
CA ARG A 91 -3.88 15.14 31.55
C ARG A 91 -4.04 13.95 32.50
N GLY A 92 -3.14 13.00 32.50
CA GLY A 92 -3.09 11.89 33.47
C GLY A 92 -3.22 10.50 32.85
N PHE A 93 -3.08 10.40 31.52
CA PHE A 93 -2.99 9.09 30.87
C PHE A 93 -1.56 8.55 30.90
N ALA A 94 -1.43 7.24 30.76
CA ALA A 94 -0.12 6.60 30.67
C ALA A 94 0.66 7.06 29.45
N GLU A 95 1.98 7.17 29.58
CA GLU A 95 2.85 7.38 28.43
C GLU A 95 2.81 6.18 27.47
N THR A 96 3.01 6.45 26.19
CA THR A 96 3.02 5.44 25.13
C THR A 96 4.26 5.60 24.25
N ASN A 97 4.58 4.55 23.48
CA ASN A 97 5.62 4.64 22.44
C ASN A 97 5.16 5.35 21.16
N GLY A 98 4.03 6.05 21.20
CA GLY A 98 3.45 6.78 20.08
C GLY A 98 2.34 7.71 20.53
N LEU A 99 1.19 7.68 19.87
CA LEU A 99 -0.01 8.41 20.28
C LEU A 99 -0.92 7.51 21.11
N HIS A 100 -1.37 8.01 22.26
CA HIS A 100 -2.29 7.25 23.10
C HIS A 100 -3.62 6.99 22.35
N PRO A 101 -4.04 5.73 22.17
CA PRO A 101 -5.16 5.39 21.29
C PRO A 101 -6.48 6.00 21.76
N ASP A 102 -6.79 5.95 23.06
CA ASP A 102 -8.04 6.48 23.60
C ASP A 102 -8.05 8.02 23.55
N CYS A 103 -6.91 8.67 23.79
CA CYS A 103 -6.80 10.13 23.65
C CYS A 103 -6.97 10.54 22.18
N LYS A 104 -6.40 9.79 21.24
CA LYS A 104 -6.57 10.03 19.80
C LYS A 104 -8.03 9.87 19.38
N LEU A 105 -8.69 8.81 19.81
CA LEU A 105 -10.10 8.56 19.56
C LEU A 105 -10.97 9.73 20.05
N PHE A 106 -10.77 10.14 21.30
CA PHE A 106 -11.51 11.27 21.90
C PHE A 106 -11.31 12.56 21.11
N VAL A 107 -10.07 12.90 20.76
CA VAL A 107 -9.75 14.11 19.99
C VAL A 107 -10.41 14.10 18.61
N LEU A 108 -10.32 12.97 17.90
CA LEU A 108 -10.93 12.86 16.58
C LEU A 108 -12.45 13.10 16.60
N GLU A 109 -13.15 12.44 17.52
CA GLU A 109 -14.60 12.61 17.65
C GLU A 109 -14.97 14.03 18.07
N GLN A 110 -14.27 14.59 19.06
CA GLN A 110 -14.50 15.95 19.52
C GLN A 110 -14.31 16.97 18.40
N GLU A 111 -13.23 16.86 17.62
CA GLU A 111 -12.96 17.80 16.52
C GLU A 111 -13.94 17.63 15.36
N ALA A 112 -14.38 16.41 15.06
CA ALA A 112 -15.40 16.18 14.04
C ALA A 112 -16.75 16.80 14.43
N ARG A 113 -17.22 16.57 15.67
CA ARG A 113 -18.45 17.16 16.18
C ARG A 113 -18.37 18.68 16.28
N LYS A 114 -17.24 19.21 16.73
CA LYS A 114 -16.99 20.65 16.79
C LYS A 114 -17.01 21.31 15.40
N ALA A 115 -16.56 20.59 14.39
CA ALA A 115 -16.64 21.04 12.99
C ALA A 115 -18.05 20.95 12.40
N GLY A 116 -18.99 20.28 13.07
CA GLY A 116 -20.38 20.14 12.63
C GLY A 116 -20.67 18.85 11.85
N ALA A 117 -19.78 17.87 11.85
CA ALA A 117 -20.06 16.58 11.25
C ALA A 117 -21.07 15.78 12.07
N GLU A 118 -22.06 15.21 11.40
CA GLU A 118 -22.98 14.22 11.98
C GLU A 118 -22.33 12.83 11.93
N LEU A 119 -22.27 12.12 13.07
CA LEU A 119 -21.54 10.87 13.19
C LEU A 119 -22.45 9.74 13.68
N PHE A 120 -22.47 8.63 12.96
CA PHE A 120 -23.14 7.40 13.36
C PHE A 120 -22.14 6.26 13.50
N PHE A 121 -22.04 5.76 14.73
CA PHE A 121 -21.29 4.55 15.08
C PHE A 121 -22.24 3.34 15.13
N GLY A 122 -21.68 2.14 14.97
CA GLY A 122 -22.47 0.91 14.85
C GLY A 122 -23.31 0.89 13.57
N ALA A 123 -22.86 1.59 12.54
CA ALA A 123 -23.54 1.78 11.28
C ALA A 123 -22.87 0.92 10.19
N GLY A 124 -23.39 -0.28 9.95
CA GLY A 124 -22.90 -1.19 8.92
C GLY A 124 -23.47 -0.85 7.54
N LEU A 125 -22.62 -0.59 6.55
CA LEU A 125 -23.03 -0.35 5.17
C LEU A 125 -23.78 -1.58 4.62
N THR A 126 -24.95 -1.35 4.00
CA THR A 126 -25.77 -2.41 3.40
C THR A 126 -26.06 -2.20 1.93
N GLY A 127 -25.94 -0.97 1.43
CA GLY A 127 -26.25 -0.69 0.04
C GLY A 127 -25.81 0.68 -0.44
N VAL A 128 -25.82 0.85 -1.75
CA VAL A 128 -25.52 2.12 -2.44
C VAL A 128 -26.62 2.45 -3.44
N TYR A 129 -26.93 3.73 -3.56
CA TYR A 129 -27.86 4.24 -4.55
C TYR A 129 -27.10 4.79 -5.75
N LEU A 130 -27.48 4.35 -6.95
CA LEU A 130 -26.83 4.68 -8.21
C LEU A 130 -27.80 5.28 -9.22
N GLU A 131 -27.36 6.26 -9.96
CA GLU A 131 -27.96 6.76 -11.18
C GLU A 131 -26.98 6.55 -12.34
N GLY A 132 -27.19 5.49 -13.12
CA GLY A 132 -26.17 4.98 -14.03
C GLY A 132 -24.92 4.55 -13.25
N LYS A 133 -23.79 5.18 -13.54
CA LYS A 133 -22.52 4.99 -12.83
C LYS A 133 -22.19 6.11 -11.84
N THR A 134 -23.17 6.93 -11.45
CA THR A 134 -23.00 7.98 -10.45
C THR A 134 -23.58 7.53 -9.12
N VAL A 135 -22.76 7.52 -8.07
CA VAL A 135 -23.19 7.22 -6.71
C VAL A 135 -23.94 8.44 -6.15
N LYS A 136 -25.16 8.22 -5.63
CA LYS A 136 -26.10 9.25 -5.16
C LYS A 136 -26.43 9.14 -3.69
N GLY A 137 -25.97 8.10 -2.99
CA GLY A 137 -26.23 7.90 -1.58
C GLY A 137 -25.92 6.50 -1.12
N VAL A 138 -26.16 6.25 0.15
CA VAL A 138 -25.89 4.96 0.79
C VAL A 138 -27.03 4.52 1.69
N GLN A 139 -27.09 3.21 1.94
CA GLN A 139 -27.97 2.60 2.93
C GLN A 139 -27.10 1.88 3.97
N TRP A 140 -27.52 1.93 5.22
CA TRP A 140 -26.83 1.25 6.33
C TRP A 140 -27.81 0.69 7.35
N LEU A 141 -27.36 -0.34 8.07
CA LEU A 141 -28.08 -0.91 9.23
C LEU A 141 -27.53 -0.29 10.51
N ARG A 142 -28.42 0.20 11.37
CA ARG A 142 -28.09 0.66 12.71
C ARG A 142 -29.22 0.38 13.67
N GLU A 143 -28.92 -0.19 14.84
CA GLU A 143 -29.91 -0.49 15.88
C GLU A 143 -31.10 -1.32 15.33
N GLY A 144 -30.82 -2.29 14.46
CA GLY A 144 -31.85 -3.15 13.85
C GLY A 144 -32.72 -2.47 12.79
N ARG A 145 -32.41 -1.24 12.38
CA ARG A 145 -33.18 -0.48 11.39
C ARG A 145 -32.32 -0.11 10.19
N LEU A 146 -32.87 -0.33 9.00
CA LEU A 146 -32.29 0.21 7.77
C LEU A 146 -32.53 1.72 7.72
N ARG A 147 -31.48 2.45 7.36
CA ARG A 147 -31.48 3.89 7.16
C ARG A 147 -30.82 4.21 5.83
N SER A 148 -31.18 5.32 5.23
CA SER A 148 -30.57 5.76 3.98
C SER A 148 -30.38 7.27 3.95
N ALA A 149 -29.44 7.75 3.15
CA ALA A 149 -29.23 9.16 2.90
C ALA A 149 -28.70 9.39 1.48
N GLY A 150 -29.10 10.52 0.90
CA GLY A 150 -28.54 11.01 -0.35
C GLY A 150 -27.25 11.76 -0.15
N ALA A 151 -26.39 11.78 -1.17
CA ALA A 151 -25.15 12.55 -1.17
C ALA A 151 -24.82 13.13 -2.54
N ARG A 152 -24.16 14.28 -2.55
CA ARG A 152 -23.51 14.80 -3.76
C ARG A 152 -22.22 14.05 -4.06
N VAL A 153 -21.48 13.69 -3.01
CA VAL A 153 -20.26 12.86 -3.07
C VAL A 153 -20.30 11.84 -1.94
N VAL A 154 -19.94 10.61 -2.23
CA VAL A 154 -19.66 9.56 -1.24
C VAL A 154 -18.15 9.30 -1.23
N LEU A 155 -17.56 9.25 -0.04
CA LEU A 155 -16.16 8.94 0.16
C LEU A 155 -16.05 7.56 0.81
N ASP A 156 -15.56 6.58 0.06
CA ASP A 156 -15.24 5.25 0.57
C ASP A 156 -13.92 5.33 1.37
N CYS A 157 -14.00 5.15 2.68
CA CYS A 157 -12.87 5.06 3.60
C CYS A 157 -12.90 3.73 4.38
N THR A 158 -13.58 2.71 3.86
CA THR A 158 -13.77 1.42 4.54
C THR A 158 -12.46 0.61 4.65
N GLY A 159 -11.47 0.92 3.81
CA GLY A 159 -10.20 0.21 3.73
C GLY A 159 -10.24 -1.09 2.91
N GLU A 160 -11.44 -1.60 2.59
CA GLU A 160 -11.68 -2.76 1.74
C GLU A 160 -12.49 -2.43 0.48
N ALA A 161 -12.63 -1.12 0.15
CA ALA A 161 -13.39 -0.64 -1.00
C ALA A 161 -14.87 -1.11 -1.02
N GLU A 162 -15.53 -1.16 0.12
CA GLU A 162 -16.88 -1.75 0.24
C GLU A 162 -17.93 -0.95 -0.55
N VAL A 163 -17.87 0.39 -0.51
CA VAL A 163 -18.77 1.24 -1.32
C VAL A 163 -18.50 1.03 -2.80
N CYS A 164 -17.21 0.97 -3.19
CA CYS A 164 -16.82 0.73 -4.57
C CYS A 164 -17.31 -0.64 -5.08
N VAL A 165 -17.14 -1.69 -4.28
CA VAL A 165 -17.63 -3.05 -4.62
C VAL A 165 -19.15 -3.07 -4.77
N LEU A 166 -19.90 -2.49 -3.82
CA LEU A 166 -21.35 -2.37 -3.91
C LEU A 166 -21.81 -1.54 -5.12
N SER A 167 -21.01 -0.55 -5.52
CA SER A 167 -21.26 0.23 -6.73
C SER A 167 -21.00 -0.54 -8.02
N GLY A 168 -20.27 -1.67 -7.97
CA GLY A 168 -19.84 -2.46 -9.11
C GLY A 168 -18.57 -1.94 -9.77
N CYS A 169 -17.76 -1.19 -9.03
CA CYS A 169 -16.44 -0.76 -9.47
C CYS A 169 -15.50 -1.96 -9.58
N GLU A 170 -14.63 -1.94 -10.56
CA GLU A 170 -13.55 -2.92 -10.68
C GLU A 170 -12.56 -2.78 -9.53
N THR A 171 -12.17 -3.92 -8.95
CA THR A 171 -11.19 -3.98 -7.87
C THR A 171 -10.16 -5.07 -8.14
N ARG A 172 -8.96 -4.91 -7.58
CA ARG A 172 -7.88 -5.90 -7.59
C ARG A 172 -7.52 -6.28 -6.16
N ARG A 173 -6.95 -7.46 -5.95
CA ARG A 173 -6.50 -7.92 -4.65
C ARG A 173 -5.21 -8.72 -4.79
N GLY A 174 -4.23 -8.44 -3.92
CA GLY A 174 -2.97 -9.17 -3.89
C GLY A 174 -2.13 -9.03 -5.16
N ARG A 175 -1.15 -9.90 -5.29
CA ARG A 175 -0.26 -10.00 -6.46
C ARG A 175 -1.03 -10.51 -7.69
N GLU A 176 -0.65 -10.02 -8.85
CA GLU A 176 -1.25 -10.46 -10.13
C GLU A 176 -0.97 -11.95 -10.41
N SER A 177 0.15 -12.47 -9.92
CA SER A 177 0.60 -13.85 -10.19
C SER A 177 -0.19 -14.93 -9.43
N ASP A 178 -0.68 -14.64 -8.22
CA ASP A 178 -1.31 -15.64 -7.33
C ASP A 178 -2.40 -15.08 -6.41
N GLY A 179 -2.66 -13.78 -6.45
CA GLY A 179 -3.62 -13.12 -5.56
C GLY A 179 -3.14 -12.98 -4.10
N GLY A 180 -1.88 -13.32 -3.82
CA GLY A 180 -1.30 -13.25 -2.48
C GLY A 180 -1.21 -11.81 -1.97
N CYS A 181 -1.79 -11.54 -0.80
CA CYS A 181 -1.70 -10.25 -0.11
C CYS A 181 -0.53 -10.24 0.88
N GLN A 182 -0.18 -9.05 1.36
CA GLN A 182 0.76 -8.91 2.47
C GLN A 182 0.24 -9.65 3.72
N PRO A 183 1.12 -10.27 4.53
CA PRO A 183 0.70 -10.89 5.78
C PRO A 183 0.04 -9.86 6.70
N PHE A 184 -0.98 -10.30 7.44
CA PHE A 184 -1.59 -9.48 8.48
C PHE A 184 -0.78 -9.52 9.77
N SER A 185 -1.03 -8.58 10.68
CA SER A 185 -0.55 -8.65 12.06
C SER A 185 -1.72 -8.61 13.04
N LEU A 186 -1.51 -9.16 14.22
CA LEU A 186 -2.35 -8.90 15.38
C LEU A 186 -1.61 -7.90 16.27
N PRO A 187 -1.98 -6.61 16.25
CA PRO A 187 -1.38 -5.64 17.16
C PRO A 187 -1.77 -5.94 18.60
N MET A 188 -0.84 -5.75 19.50
CA MET A 188 -1.06 -5.90 20.93
C MET A 188 -0.45 -4.73 21.70
N THR A 189 -0.99 -4.47 22.86
CA THR A 189 -0.44 -3.51 23.81
C THR A 189 0.31 -4.25 24.88
N THR A 190 1.57 -3.88 25.08
CA THR A 190 2.42 -4.38 26.17
C THR A 190 2.72 -3.25 27.15
N TYR A 191 3.09 -3.60 28.37
CA TYR A 191 3.60 -2.66 29.36
C TYR A 191 5.08 -2.89 29.58
N TYR A 192 5.89 -1.92 29.16
CA TYR A 192 7.35 -1.98 29.22
C TYR A 192 7.93 -0.64 29.67
N GLN A 193 8.88 -0.64 30.58
CA GLN A 193 9.55 0.55 31.09
C GLN A 193 8.60 1.70 31.50
N ARG A 194 7.50 1.37 32.17
CA ARG A 194 6.43 2.30 32.58
C ARG A 194 5.63 2.94 31.42
N LYS A 195 5.72 2.41 30.20
CA LYS A 195 4.98 2.88 29.04
C LYS A 195 4.08 1.78 28.48
N LEU A 196 2.98 2.18 27.88
CA LEU A 196 2.20 1.32 27.00
C LEU A 196 2.86 1.31 25.63
N CYS A 197 3.21 0.15 25.13
CA CYS A 197 3.89 -0.02 23.86
C CYS A 197 3.01 -0.84 22.91
N SER A 198 2.93 -0.42 21.65
CA SER A 198 2.41 -1.28 20.60
C SER A 198 3.48 -2.28 20.18
N GLN A 199 3.06 -3.54 20.06
CA GLN A 199 3.82 -4.59 19.40
C GLN A 199 3.04 -5.11 18.20
N PHE A 200 3.74 -5.37 17.10
CA PHE A 200 3.16 -5.96 15.90
C PHE A 200 3.96 -7.20 15.55
N VAL A 201 3.27 -8.28 15.30
CA VAL A 201 3.89 -9.51 14.84
C VAL A 201 3.19 -9.90 13.55
N ASP A 202 3.97 -10.24 12.54
CA ASP A 202 3.41 -10.84 11.33
C ASP A 202 2.84 -12.20 11.71
N SER A 203 1.53 -12.36 11.49
CA SER A 203 0.78 -13.46 12.10
C SER A 203 0.22 -14.44 11.08
N GLY A 204 0.40 -14.19 9.80
CA GLY A 204 -0.03 -15.08 8.73
C GLY A 204 -0.67 -14.35 7.56
N PHE A 205 -1.21 -15.14 6.65
CA PHE A 205 -1.88 -14.67 5.45
C PHE A 205 -3.39 -14.94 5.56
N LEU A 206 -4.21 -14.01 5.07
CA LEU A 206 -5.64 -14.24 4.90
C LEU A 206 -5.91 -14.79 3.50
N GLU A 207 -6.54 -15.95 3.42
CA GLU A 207 -6.92 -16.56 2.15
C GLU A 207 -8.00 -15.75 1.45
N ASP A 208 -9.00 -15.30 2.21
CA ASP A 208 -10.13 -14.49 1.74
C ASP A 208 -10.53 -13.42 2.78
N PRO A 209 -11.27 -12.38 2.39
CA PRO A 209 -11.72 -11.33 3.30
C PRO A 209 -13.10 -11.65 3.95
N SER A 210 -13.44 -12.92 4.18
CA SER A 210 -14.69 -13.29 4.84
C SER A 210 -14.64 -13.04 6.35
N PRO A 211 -15.79 -12.79 7.01
CA PRO A 211 -15.86 -12.67 8.46
C PRO A 211 -15.33 -13.92 9.18
N GLU A 212 -15.53 -15.09 8.62
CA GLU A 212 -15.07 -16.36 9.14
C GLU A 212 -13.54 -16.47 9.11
N SER A 213 -12.91 -16.05 7.99
CA SER A 213 -11.45 -16.00 7.88
C SER A 213 -10.83 -14.99 8.85
N TYR A 214 -11.45 -13.81 9.03
CA TYR A 214 -11.01 -12.83 10.03
C TYR A 214 -11.14 -13.38 11.45
N SER A 215 -12.26 -14.00 11.80
CA SER A 215 -12.49 -14.60 13.12
C SER A 215 -11.47 -15.71 13.40
N ARG A 216 -11.27 -16.61 12.46
CA ARG A 216 -10.29 -17.70 12.57
C ARG A 216 -8.88 -17.13 12.77
N ALA A 217 -8.44 -16.21 11.92
CA ALA A 217 -7.13 -15.57 12.02
C ALA A 217 -6.91 -14.90 13.37
N LEU A 218 -7.93 -14.22 13.92
CA LEU A 218 -7.86 -13.58 15.23
C LEU A 218 -7.66 -14.62 16.33
N VAL A 219 -8.46 -15.68 16.35
CA VAL A 219 -8.39 -16.74 17.38
C VAL A 219 -7.09 -17.53 17.28
N GLU A 220 -6.70 -17.96 16.10
CA GLU A 220 -5.47 -18.72 15.88
C GLU A 220 -4.23 -17.92 16.28
N THR A 221 -4.20 -16.62 15.97
CA THR A 221 -3.08 -15.75 16.34
C THR A 221 -2.98 -15.56 17.87
N MET A 222 -4.12 -15.51 18.56
CA MET A 222 -4.13 -15.39 20.04
C MET A 222 -3.75 -16.68 20.76
N THR A 223 -4.13 -17.83 20.21
CA THR A 223 -4.08 -19.13 20.90
C THR A 223 -3.02 -20.09 20.38
N GLY A 224 -2.66 -19.96 19.10
CA GLY A 224 -1.68 -20.83 18.45
C GLY A 224 -0.24 -20.31 18.51
N PRO A 225 0.75 -21.13 18.12
CA PRO A 225 2.11 -20.67 17.91
C PRO A 225 2.13 -19.77 16.66
N MET A 226 2.45 -18.50 16.85
CA MET A 226 2.67 -17.58 15.74
C MET A 226 4.05 -17.84 15.15
N TYR A 227 4.12 -18.16 13.86
CA TYR A 227 5.37 -18.54 13.20
C TYR A 227 6.41 -17.39 13.08
N LEU A 228 5.95 -16.15 13.17
CA LEU A 228 6.80 -14.94 13.20
C LEU A 228 6.73 -14.24 14.56
N ARG A 229 6.46 -14.98 15.63
CA ARG A 229 6.40 -14.40 16.96
C ARG A 229 7.79 -14.09 17.45
N ASP A 230 8.10 -12.82 17.62
CA ASP A 230 9.28 -12.40 18.35
C ASP A 230 9.14 -12.79 19.83
N PRO A 231 10.18 -13.36 20.45
CA PRO A 231 10.17 -13.58 21.88
C PRO A 231 10.07 -12.22 22.58
N PHE A 232 9.05 -12.05 23.42
CA PHE A 232 8.98 -10.89 24.29
C PHE A 232 10.11 -10.96 25.32
N GLU A 233 10.65 -9.81 25.66
CA GLU A 233 11.51 -9.70 26.83
C GLU A 233 10.75 -10.22 28.07
N PRO A 234 11.41 -10.93 29.01
CA PRO A 234 10.74 -11.55 30.16
C PRO A 234 9.93 -10.57 31.01
N ILE A 235 10.25 -9.27 30.93
CA ILE A 235 9.58 -8.19 31.66
C ILE A 235 8.40 -7.60 30.91
N ASP A 236 8.24 -7.91 29.62
CA ASP A 236 7.14 -7.42 28.79
C ASP A 236 5.86 -8.20 29.14
N ARG A 237 4.81 -7.44 29.40
CA ARG A 237 3.50 -8.01 29.69
C ARG A 237 2.50 -7.56 28.66
N VAL A 238 1.85 -8.51 28.01
CA VAL A 238 0.70 -8.23 27.13
C VAL A 238 -0.47 -7.77 28.00
N ILE A 239 -0.96 -6.58 27.74
CA ILE A 239 -2.10 -5.99 28.43
C ILE A 239 -3.39 -6.30 27.66
N ALA A 240 -3.35 -6.13 26.34
CA ALA A 240 -4.51 -6.36 25.46
C ALA A 240 -4.07 -6.70 24.05
N TYR A 241 -4.88 -7.51 23.37
CA TYR A 241 -4.84 -7.67 21.93
C TYR A 241 -5.81 -6.69 21.28
N SER A 242 -5.45 -6.21 20.11
CA SER A 242 -6.35 -5.41 19.30
C SER A 242 -7.60 -6.23 18.94
N PRO A 243 -8.80 -5.66 19.04
CA PRO A 243 -10.02 -6.30 18.52
C PRO A 243 -10.06 -6.30 16.98
N ARG A 244 -9.04 -5.76 16.31
CA ARG A 244 -8.92 -5.69 14.86
C ARG A 244 -7.59 -6.25 14.40
N LEU A 245 -7.62 -7.04 13.33
CA LEU A 245 -6.41 -7.43 12.64
C LEU A 245 -5.77 -6.21 11.95
N GLY A 246 -4.46 -6.18 11.96
CA GLY A 246 -3.66 -5.22 11.18
C GLY A 246 -3.55 -5.67 9.73
N ILE A 247 -4.62 -5.53 8.98
CA ILE A 247 -4.66 -5.87 7.55
C ILE A 247 -3.88 -4.82 6.77
N ARG A 248 -2.75 -5.24 6.20
CA ARG A 248 -1.87 -4.35 5.43
C ARG A 248 -2.36 -4.13 4.02
N GLU A 249 -2.90 -5.17 3.41
CA GLU A 249 -3.41 -5.16 2.05
C GLU A 249 -4.75 -5.89 1.96
N GLY A 250 -5.65 -5.34 1.16
CA GLY A 250 -6.94 -5.91 0.82
C GLY A 250 -7.28 -5.57 -0.62
N ARG A 251 -8.56 -5.31 -0.90
CA ARG A 251 -8.97 -4.82 -2.22
C ARG A 251 -8.41 -3.42 -2.47
N ARG A 252 -8.07 -3.16 -3.72
CA ARG A 252 -7.68 -1.86 -4.27
C ARG A 252 -8.56 -1.58 -5.48
N ILE A 253 -8.98 -0.33 -5.65
CA ILE A 253 -9.77 0.05 -6.82
C ILE A 253 -8.89 0.06 -8.09
N VAL A 254 -9.53 -0.13 -9.24
CA VAL A 254 -9.01 0.31 -10.52
C VAL A 254 -9.43 1.76 -10.69
N GLY A 255 -8.48 2.68 -10.78
CA GLY A 255 -8.71 4.12 -10.82
C GLY A 255 -8.74 4.70 -12.24
N GLU A 256 -9.11 5.98 -12.33
CA GLU A 256 -8.88 6.75 -13.57
C GLU A 256 -7.37 6.88 -13.86
N THR A 257 -6.54 6.76 -12.82
CA THR A 257 -5.08 6.64 -12.88
C THR A 257 -4.65 5.54 -11.93
N ASP A 258 -4.06 4.48 -12.45
CA ASP A 258 -3.43 3.43 -11.65
C ASP A 258 -1.95 3.79 -11.44
N LEU A 259 -1.48 3.72 -10.20
CA LEU A 259 -0.08 3.93 -9.84
C LEU A 259 0.63 2.57 -9.81
N ARG A 260 1.78 2.49 -10.49
CA ARG A 260 2.59 1.26 -10.57
C ARG A 260 4.01 1.53 -10.13
N LEU A 261 4.60 0.57 -9.42
CA LEU A 261 5.99 0.66 -8.99
C LEU A 261 6.93 0.85 -10.20
N LYS A 262 6.69 0.11 -11.27
CA LYS A 262 7.46 0.24 -12.51
C LYS A 262 7.52 1.69 -13.01
N ASP A 263 6.36 2.36 -13.09
CA ASP A 263 6.29 3.73 -13.61
C ASP A 263 7.04 4.71 -12.71
N LEU A 264 6.96 4.52 -11.38
CA LEU A 264 7.72 5.32 -10.43
C LEU A 264 9.23 5.12 -10.60
N LEU A 265 9.68 3.88 -10.72
CA LEU A 265 11.11 3.55 -10.89
C LEU A 265 11.65 4.03 -12.23
N ASP A 266 10.83 4.02 -13.28
CA ASP A 266 11.16 4.55 -14.60
C ASP A 266 11.03 6.09 -14.69
N GLY A 267 10.63 6.77 -13.60
CA GLY A 267 10.47 8.23 -13.56
C GLY A 267 9.21 8.75 -14.25
N LYS A 268 8.26 7.88 -14.58
CA LYS A 268 6.98 8.24 -15.19
C LYS A 268 5.99 8.63 -14.09
N LEU A 269 5.82 9.92 -13.84
CA LEU A 269 4.94 10.41 -12.79
C LEU A 269 3.56 10.77 -13.34
N PRO A 270 2.47 10.35 -12.67
CA PRO A 270 1.11 10.47 -13.17
C PRO A 270 0.46 11.82 -12.82
N GLY A 271 0.93 12.92 -13.39
CA GLY A 271 0.29 14.22 -13.25
C GLY A 271 0.46 14.91 -11.88
N PRO A 272 -0.27 16.02 -11.63
CA PRO A 272 -0.10 16.80 -10.41
C PRO A 272 -0.65 16.07 -9.19
N PRO A 273 0.14 15.94 -8.09
CA PRO A 273 -0.31 15.25 -6.88
C PRO A 273 -1.30 16.08 -6.06
N LEU A 274 -2.21 15.37 -5.38
CA LEU A 274 -3.00 15.88 -4.26
C LEU A 274 -2.21 15.82 -2.95
N PHE A 275 -1.42 14.78 -2.77
CA PHE A 275 -0.53 14.58 -1.62
C PHE A 275 0.65 13.70 -2.01
N TYR A 276 1.65 13.67 -1.14
CA TYR A 276 2.76 12.73 -1.25
C TYR A 276 2.65 11.65 -0.19
N ALA A 277 2.75 10.38 -0.60
CA ALA A 277 3.04 9.28 0.30
C ALA A 277 4.56 9.10 0.38
N CYS A 278 5.08 8.87 1.59
CA CYS A 278 6.52 8.81 1.81
C CYS A 278 6.89 7.63 2.71
N ALA A 279 7.32 6.54 2.10
CA ALA A 279 7.80 5.35 2.81
C ALA A 279 8.76 4.54 1.95
N ASN A 280 9.41 3.54 2.56
CA ASN A 280 10.04 2.47 1.81
C ASN A 280 8.98 1.51 1.26
N LEU A 281 9.40 0.56 0.43
CA LEU A 281 8.58 -0.60 0.09
C LEU A 281 8.55 -1.53 1.31
N ASP A 282 7.65 -1.25 2.26
CA ASP A 282 7.51 -1.96 3.53
C ASP A 282 6.81 -3.32 3.31
N LYS A 283 7.49 -4.17 2.52
CA LYS A 283 7.04 -5.53 2.27
C LYS A 283 7.28 -6.40 3.50
N HIS A 284 6.23 -7.07 3.91
CA HIS A 284 6.26 -8.09 4.94
C HIS A 284 6.25 -9.50 4.35
N GLY A 285 6.79 -10.47 5.08
CA GLY A 285 6.97 -11.84 4.61
C GLY A 285 8.28 -12.02 3.82
N SER A 286 8.71 -13.27 3.69
CA SER A 286 9.97 -13.66 3.04
C SER A 286 9.76 -14.25 1.64
N ASP A 287 8.58 -14.08 1.05
CA ASP A 287 8.13 -14.70 -0.19
C ASP A 287 8.51 -13.90 -1.46
N TYR A 288 9.71 -13.29 -1.48
CA TYR A 288 10.22 -12.52 -2.63
C TYR A 288 10.20 -13.28 -3.96
N ALA A 289 10.31 -14.60 -3.91
CA ALA A 289 10.22 -15.44 -5.10
C ALA A 289 8.89 -15.26 -5.88
N MET A 290 7.81 -14.87 -5.19
CA MET A 290 6.47 -14.71 -5.78
C MET A 290 6.18 -13.27 -6.24
N GLU A 291 7.01 -12.32 -5.84
CA GLU A 291 6.81 -10.89 -6.13
C GLU A 291 7.01 -10.53 -7.62
N SER A 292 6.62 -9.32 -7.99
CA SER A 292 6.88 -8.75 -9.32
C SER A 292 8.38 -8.66 -9.63
N LEU A 293 8.72 -8.46 -10.89
CA LEU A 293 10.11 -8.22 -11.29
C LEU A 293 10.65 -6.96 -10.61
N GLU A 294 9.87 -5.89 -10.59
CA GLU A 294 10.23 -4.59 -10.01
C GLU A 294 10.51 -4.70 -8.51
N MET A 295 9.67 -5.43 -7.78
CA MET A 295 9.88 -5.69 -6.35
C MET A 295 11.11 -6.57 -6.11
N GLN A 296 11.33 -7.59 -6.94
CA GLN A 296 12.52 -8.45 -6.86
C GLN A 296 13.79 -7.65 -7.16
N GLU A 297 13.80 -6.83 -8.22
CA GLU A 297 14.95 -5.98 -8.56
C GLU A 297 15.28 -4.99 -7.44
N TRP A 298 14.26 -4.29 -6.92
CA TRP A 298 14.45 -3.27 -5.90
C TRP A 298 14.81 -3.86 -4.53
N CYS A 299 13.95 -4.74 -4.01
CA CYS A 299 14.09 -5.21 -2.63
C CYS A 299 15.07 -6.36 -2.46
N HIS A 300 15.15 -7.29 -3.43
CA HIS A 300 15.94 -8.51 -3.30
C HIS A 300 17.30 -8.41 -3.98
N ILE A 301 17.34 -8.09 -5.28
CA ILE A 301 18.59 -8.03 -6.05
C ILE A 301 19.42 -6.81 -5.63
N ALA A 302 18.82 -5.62 -5.66
CA ALA A 302 19.50 -4.39 -5.30
C ALA A 302 19.52 -4.09 -3.78
N LYS A 303 18.77 -4.82 -2.96
CA LYS A 303 18.65 -4.60 -1.50
C LYS A 303 18.31 -3.15 -1.11
N LEU A 304 17.52 -2.47 -1.92
CA LEU A 304 17.13 -1.07 -1.72
C LEU A 304 15.84 -0.91 -0.89
N TRP A 305 15.35 -1.98 -0.26
CA TRP A 305 14.11 -1.95 0.53
C TRP A 305 14.10 -0.84 1.60
N GLY A 306 15.26 -0.50 2.14
CA GLY A 306 15.44 0.56 3.13
C GLY A 306 15.39 1.98 2.58
N VAL A 307 15.29 2.18 1.26
CA VAL A 307 15.23 3.50 0.64
C VAL A 307 13.79 4.00 0.64
N ARG A 308 13.58 5.20 1.19
CA ARG A 308 12.26 5.87 1.17
C ARG A 308 11.99 6.43 -0.23
N LEU A 309 10.79 6.18 -0.70
CA LEU A 309 10.25 6.74 -1.94
C LEU A 309 9.22 7.81 -1.60
N ALA A 310 9.25 8.93 -2.32
CA ALA A 310 8.17 9.93 -2.27
C ALA A 310 7.28 9.70 -3.50
N LEU A 311 6.09 9.14 -3.26
CA LEU A 311 5.12 8.84 -4.30
C LEU A 311 4.12 9.99 -4.45
N PRO A 312 4.05 10.67 -5.60
CA PRO A 312 3.00 11.65 -5.89
C PRO A 312 1.68 10.92 -6.17
N VAL A 313 0.66 11.20 -5.39
CA VAL A 313 -0.68 10.59 -5.56
C VAL A 313 -1.62 11.60 -6.20
N PRO A 314 -2.01 11.40 -7.48
CA PRO A 314 -2.93 12.29 -8.19
C PRO A 314 -4.40 11.99 -7.84
N LEU A 315 -5.30 12.91 -8.20
CA LEU A 315 -6.74 12.75 -8.01
C LEU A 315 -7.30 11.48 -8.67
N GLY A 316 -6.83 11.15 -9.87
CA GLY A 316 -7.30 9.98 -10.62
C GLY A 316 -7.07 8.64 -9.89
N ALA A 317 -6.11 8.58 -8.96
CA ALA A 317 -5.89 7.39 -8.13
C ALA A 317 -6.95 7.20 -7.02
N LEU A 318 -7.76 8.22 -6.77
CA LEU A 318 -8.87 8.19 -5.80
C LEU A 318 -10.24 8.04 -6.47
N ILE A 319 -10.34 8.18 -7.80
CA ILE A 319 -11.60 8.07 -8.54
C ILE A 319 -11.71 6.68 -9.16
N PRO A 320 -12.69 5.84 -8.78
CA PRO A 320 -12.94 4.57 -9.45
C PRO A 320 -13.24 4.78 -10.93
N LYS A 321 -12.58 4.02 -11.79
CA LYS A 321 -12.63 4.17 -13.24
C LYS A 321 -14.05 4.10 -13.80
N GLY A 322 -14.46 5.17 -14.49
CA GLY A 322 -15.75 5.28 -15.13
C GLY A 322 -16.93 5.56 -14.18
N TYR A 323 -16.69 5.79 -12.89
CA TYR A 323 -17.72 6.18 -11.92
C TYR A 323 -17.61 7.65 -11.55
N ASP A 324 -18.72 8.23 -11.06
CA ASP A 324 -18.78 9.58 -10.53
C ASP A 324 -19.51 9.63 -9.20
N GLY A 325 -19.42 10.76 -8.47
CA GLY A 325 -19.99 10.90 -7.15
C GLY A 325 -19.36 10.00 -6.08
N LEU A 326 -18.22 9.33 -6.38
CA LEU A 326 -17.52 8.40 -5.51
C LEU A 326 -16.01 8.65 -5.54
N LEU A 327 -15.42 8.79 -4.35
CA LEU A 327 -13.97 8.78 -4.14
C LEU A 327 -13.60 7.62 -3.21
N ALA A 328 -12.40 7.06 -3.38
CA ALA A 328 -11.79 6.09 -2.48
C ALA A 328 -10.58 6.71 -1.78
N ALA A 329 -10.58 6.77 -0.45
CA ALA A 329 -9.47 7.31 0.32
C ALA A 329 -9.04 6.36 1.45
N GLY A 330 -7.83 5.88 1.34
CA GLY A 330 -7.27 4.90 2.26
C GLY A 330 -6.33 3.95 1.53
N ARG A 331 -5.97 2.83 2.16
CA ARG A 331 -5.05 1.84 1.58
C ARG A 331 -5.57 1.13 0.31
N HIS A 332 -6.83 1.35 -0.05
CA HIS A 332 -7.50 0.77 -1.21
C HIS A 332 -7.56 1.69 -2.44
N LEU A 333 -6.81 2.77 -2.44
CA LEU A 333 -6.64 3.63 -3.62
C LEU A 333 -6.00 2.86 -4.80
N ALA A 334 -6.05 3.43 -6.01
CA ALA A 334 -5.59 2.77 -7.23
C ALA A 334 -4.06 2.69 -7.32
N VAL A 335 -3.51 1.67 -6.70
CA VAL A 335 -2.08 1.31 -6.76
C VAL A 335 -1.93 -0.17 -7.08
N ASP A 336 -0.77 -0.58 -7.62
CA ASP A 336 -0.43 -1.99 -7.73
C ASP A 336 -0.12 -2.62 -6.36
N HIS A 337 0.10 -3.95 -6.34
CA HIS A 337 0.48 -4.68 -5.14
C HIS A 337 1.75 -4.11 -4.48
N ASP A 338 2.71 -3.77 -5.29
CA ASP A 338 4.03 -3.34 -4.83
C ASP A 338 3.95 -1.99 -4.12
N LEU A 339 3.33 -0.99 -4.73
CA LEU A 339 3.15 0.33 -4.13
C LEU A 339 2.18 0.33 -2.96
N ALA A 340 1.26 -0.64 -2.86
CA ALA A 340 0.42 -0.81 -1.68
C ALA A 340 1.25 -0.97 -0.40
N THR A 341 2.49 -1.46 -0.50
CA THR A 341 3.41 -1.56 0.63
C THR A 341 3.90 -0.19 1.13
N ALA A 342 4.02 0.79 0.25
CA ALA A 342 4.54 2.12 0.56
C ALA A 342 3.45 3.15 0.91
N VAL A 343 2.25 3.06 0.32
CA VAL A 343 1.23 4.12 0.46
C VAL A 343 0.30 3.97 1.67
N ARG A 344 0.39 2.90 2.43
CA ARG A 344 -0.51 2.58 3.55
C ARG A 344 -0.11 3.19 4.91
N MET A 345 0.92 4.01 4.96
CA MET A 345 1.39 4.61 6.21
C MET A 345 0.35 5.55 6.81
N LYS A 346 0.16 5.50 8.13
CA LYS A 346 -0.92 6.24 8.80
C LYS A 346 -0.88 7.75 8.55
N ARG A 347 0.31 8.37 8.51
CA ARG A 347 0.45 9.81 8.19
C ARG A 347 -0.09 10.09 6.79
N ASP A 348 0.34 9.30 5.80
CA ASP A 348 -0.05 9.49 4.41
C ASP A 348 -1.53 9.19 4.18
N MET A 349 -2.10 8.19 4.89
CA MET A 349 -3.53 7.91 4.79
C MET A 349 -4.40 9.02 5.44
N GLN A 350 -3.90 9.69 6.47
CA GLN A 350 -4.56 10.88 7.01
C GLN A 350 -4.54 12.02 6.00
N LYS A 351 -3.41 12.28 5.33
CA LYS A 351 -3.33 13.25 4.22
C LYS A 351 -4.20 12.86 3.02
N CYS A 352 -4.28 11.57 2.69
CA CYS A 352 -5.18 11.07 1.67
C CYS A 352 -6.65 11.45 1.97
N GLY A 353 -7.10 11.24 3.19
CA GLY A 353 -8.44 11.63 3.63
C GLY A 353 -8.68 13.14 3.55
N GLU A 354 -7.72 13.95 3.99
CA GLU A 354 -7.78 15.41 3.90
C GLU A 354 -7.86 15.89 2.45
N ALA A 355 -6.97 15.40 1.60
CA ALA A 355 -6.93 15.78 0.19
C ALA A 355 -8.21 15.36 -0.58
N ALA A 356 -8.74 14.17 -0.30
CA ALA A 356 -10.00 13.70 -0.85
C ALA A 356 -11.19 14.60 -0.43
N ALA A 357 -11.22 15.01 0.83
CA ALA A 357 -12.24 15.91 1.34
C ALA A 357 -12.19 17.31 0.69
N LEU A 358 -10.98 17.85 0.46
CA LEU A 358 -10.79 19.12 -0.25
C LEU A 358 -11.22 19.01 -1.71
N ALA A 359 -10.94 17.89 -2.37
CA ALA A 359 -11.39 17.63 -3.75
C ALA A 359 -12.92 17.52 -3.80
N ALA A 360 -13.55 16.79 -2.88
CA ALA A 360 -15.00 16.71 -2.75
C ALA A 360 -15.63 18.09 -2.50
N ALA A 361 -15.05 18.91 -1.61
CA ALA A 361 -15.53 20.26 -1.34
C ALA A 361 -15.51 21.15 -2.59
N GLN A 362 -14.46 21.05 -3.41
CA GLN A 362 -14.40 21.79 -4.67
C GLN A 362 -15.46 21.29 -5.67
N ALA A 363 -15.64 19.98 -5.83
CA ALA A 363 -16.67 19.40 -6.70
C ALA A 363 -18.07 19.86 -6.30
N VAL A 364 -18.36 19.84 -4.99
CA VAL A 364 -19.63 20.34 -4.41
C VAL A 364 -19.81 21.82 -4.70
N ALA A 365 -18.83 22.67 -4.39
CA ALA A 365 -18.92 24.12 -4.57
C ALA A 365 -19.11 24.52 -6.03
N ARG A 366 -18.51 23.78 -6.97
CA ARG A 366 -18.59 24.06 -8.40
C ARG A 366 -19.69 23.29 -9.12
N SER A 367 -20.36 22.38 -8.44
CA SER A 367 -21.35 21.47 -9.02
C SER A 367 -20.83 20.75 -10.27
N CYS A 368 -19.57 20.27 -10.22
CA CYS A 368 -18.90 19.55 -11.31
C CYS A 368 -18.63 18.09 -10.94
N PRO A 369 -18.49 17.20 -11.93
CA PRO A 369 -18.01 15.84 -11.72
C PRO A 369 -16.64 15.81 -11.03
N LEU A 370 -16.36 14.75 -10.27
CA LEU A 370 -15.10 14.61 -9.54
C LEU A 370 -13.86 14.62 -10.46
N ARG A 371 -13.99 14.06 -11.68
CA ARG A 371 -12.91 14.06 -12.67
C ARG A 371 -12.59 15.44 -13.26
N GLU A 372 -13.51 16.40 -13.09
CA GLU A 372 -13.37 17.79 -13.57
C GLU A 372 -12.89 18.75 -12.46
N VAL A 373 -12.56 18.21 -11.28
CA VAL A 373 -11.97 18.98 -10.20
C VAL A 373 -10.61 19.55 -10.64
N ASP A 374 -10.48 20.85 -10.55
CA ASP A 374 -9.26 21.57 -10.93
C ASP A 374 -8.21 21.47 -9.81
N VAL A 375 -7.30 20.52 -9.95
CA VAL A 375 -6.20 20.29 -8.99
C VAL A 375 -5.32 21.54 -8.86
N GLY A 376 -5.15 22.33 -9.91
CA GLY A 376 -4.41 23.59 -9.86
C GLY A 376 -4.97 24.58 -8.83
N ARG A 377 -6.30 24.66 -8.73
CA ARG A 377 -6.99 25.49 -7.72
C ARG A 377 -6.97 24.90 -6.32
N LEU A 378 -6.77 23.59 -6.18
CA LEU A 378 -6.60 22.94 -4.87
C LEU A 378 -5.18 23.12 -4.32
N ARG A 379 -4.18 23.24 -5.18
CA ARG A 379 -2.76 23.29 -4.77
C ARG A 379 -2.47 24.32 -3.65
N PRO A 380 -2.96 25.56 -3.66
CA PRO A 380 -2.73 26.48 -2.56
C PRO A 380 -3.24 25.96 -1.22
N LYS A 381 -4.45 25.40 -1.18
CA LYS A 381 -5.02 24.80 0.04
C LYS A 381 -4.27 23.55 0.50
N LEU A 382 -3.87 22.70 -0.44
CA LEU A 382 -3.09 21.50 -0.16
C LEU A 382 -1.67 21.83 0.33
N ALA A 383 -1.08 22.92 -0.17
CA ALA A 383 0.20 23.43 0.31
C ALA A 383 0.06 24.08 1.70
N GLU A 384 -0.98 24.89 1.92
CA GLU A 384 -1.27 25.51 3.22
C GLU A 384 -1.51 24.45 4.30
N SER A 385 -2.21 23.38 3.98
CA SER A 385 -2.44 22.27 4.92
C SER A 385 -1.19 21.40 5.14
N GLY A 386 -0.19 21.46 4.27
CA GLY A 386 1.00 20.62 4.29
C GLY A 386 0.85 19.26 3.58
N CYS A 387 -0.29 18.99 2.93
CA CYS A 387 -0.45 17.76 2.14
C CYS A 387 0.59 17.64 1.01
N LEU A 388 1.03 18.80 0.49
CA LEU A 388 2.07 18.90 -0.54
C LEU A 388 3.47 19.15 0.02
N ASP A 389 3.66 19.08 1.33
CA ASP A 389 5.01 19.19 1.89
C ASP A 389 5.88 18.09 1.30
N LEU A 390 6.79 18.52 0.46
CA LEU A 390 7.85 17.71 -0.08
C LEU A 390 8.98 17.68 0.95
N HIS A 391 9.34 16.48 1.37
CA HIS A 391 10.74 16.30 1.64
C HIS A 391 11.48 16.53 0.30
N PRO A 392 12.40 17.51 0.21
CA PRO A 392 13.04 17.89 -1.05
C PRO A 392 13.87 16.76 -1.67
N VAL A 393 13.83 15.57 -1.08
CA VAL A 393 14.58 14.42 -1.50
C VAL A 393 13.63 13.30 -1.83
N PHE A 394 13.58 13.00 -3.11
CA PHE A 394 12.76 11.96 -3.70
C PHE A 394 13.08 10.55 -3.14
N MET A 395 14.30 10.35 -2.68
CA MET A 395 14.74 9.13 -2.03
C MET A 395 15.68 9.43 -0.86
N LYS A 396 15.42 8.82 0.28
CA LYS A 396 16.31 8.85 1.44
C LYS A 396 16.61 7.44 1.91
N ARG A 397 17.87 7.15 2.19
CA ARG A 397 18.26 5.88 2.80
C ARG A 397 17.84 5.85 4.27
N ILE A 398 17.33 4.72 4.74
CA ILE A 398 17.04 4.52 6.16
C ILE A 398 18.33 4.00 6.80
N VAL A 399 18.94 4.83 7.63
CA VAL A 399 20.14 4.45 8.38
C VAL A 399 19.76 3.94 9.78
N SER A 400 18.64 4.41 10.35
CA SER A 400 18.11 3.93 11.64
C SER A 400 16.60 4.20 11.75
N ARG A 401 15.94 3.58 12.73
CA ARG A 401 14.55 3.89 13.10
C ARG A 401 14.39 5.26 13.76
N ASP A 402 15.47 5.81 14.30
CA ASP A 402 15.48 7.16 14.85
C ASP A 402 15.50 8.16 13.70
N ASP A 403 14.68 9.19 13.80
CA ASP A 403 14.46 10.24 12.77
C ASP A 403 15.68 11.15 12.52
N GLY A 404 16.89 10.62 12.64
CA GLY A 404 18.11 11.31 12.22
C GLY A 404 18.03 11.72 10.75
N GLU A 405 18.71 12.79 10.39
CA GLU A 405 18.80 13.27 9.01
C GLU A 405 19.45 12.17 8.13
N ASN A 406 18.61 11.38 7.46
CA ASN A 406 19.08 10.42 6.50
C ASN A 406 19.55 11.16 5.25
N PRO A 407 20.77 10.93 4.77
CA PRO A 407 21.27 11.59 3.57
C PRO A 407 20.39 11.23 2.35
N PRO A 408 20.24 12.14 1.39
CA PRO A 408 19.59 11.84 0.14
C PRO A 408 20.32 10.69 -0.59
N VAL A 409 19.57 9.85 -1.27
CA VAL A 409 20.13 8.86 -2.20
C VAL A 409 20.07 9.46 -3.59
N GLU A 410 21.21 9.72 -4.18
CA GLU A 410 21.33 10.19 -5.56
C GLU A 410 21.77 9.03 -6.46
N TRP A 411 21.18 8.99 -7.66
CA TRP A 411 21.61 8.02 -8.66
C TRP A 411 23.02 8.33 -9.14
N LEU A 412 23.84 7.29 -9.21
CA LEU A 412 25.18 7.40 -9.76
C LEU A 412 25.09 7.56 -11.28
N THR A 413 25.80 8.53 -11.82
CA THR A 413 25.88 8.79 -13.27
C THR A 413 27.29 8.70 -13.80
N ASP A 414 28.31 8.90 -12.94
CA ASP A 414 29.70 8.73 -13.32
C ASP A 414 30.06 7.24 -13.38
N PRO A 415 30.63 6.76 -14.50
CA PRO A 415 31.06 5.36 -14.64
C PRO A 415 32.06 4.90 -13.58
N ALA A 416 32.91 5.78 -13.06
CA ALA A 416 33.89 5.41 -12.03
C ALA A 416 33.17 5.16 -10.69
N ASP A 417 32.17 5.99 -10.34
CA ASP A 417 31.35 5.82 -9.13
C ASP A 417 30.48 4.56 -9.21
N ILE A 418 29.89 4.29 -10.38
CA ILE A 418 29.12 3.06 -10.60
C ILE A 418 30.04 1.84 -10.43
N ARG A 419 31.23 1.86 -11.04
CA ARG A 419 32.19 0.75 -10.91
C ARG A 419 32.63 0.55 -9.46
N ALA A 420 32.95 1.62 -8.75
CA ALA A 420 33.32 1.57 -7.34
C ALA A 420 32.17 1.01 -6.47
N GLY A 421 30.95 1.44 -6.73
CA GLY A 421 29.74 0.96 -6.06
C GLY A 421 29.46 -0.53 -6.32
N LEU A 422 29.69 -1.03 -7.54
CA LEU A 422 29.55 -2.45 -7.88
C LEU A 422 30.58 -3.36 -7.15
N LEU A 423 31.72 -2.81 -6.76
CA LEU A 423 32.76 -3.50 -5.98
C LEU A 423 32.53 -3.41 -4.46
N SER A 424 31.54 -2.64 -4.01
CA SER A 424 31.27 -2.47 -2.58
C SER A 424 30.47 -3.65 -2.00
N GLU A 425 30.42 -3.74 -0.68
CA GLU A 425 29.60 -4.73 0.03
C GLU A 425 28.10 -4.52 -0.22
N GLU A 426 27.68 -3.30 -0.62
CA GLU A 426 26.29 -2.94 -0.93
C GLU A 426 26.17 -2.44 -2.39
N PRO A 427 26.25 -3.30 -3.40
CA PRO A 427 26.27 -2.90 -4.80
C PRO A 427 24.93 -2.40 -5.34
N GLY A 428 23.86 -2.43 -4.55
CA GLY A 428 22.49 -2.23 -4.99
C GLY A 428 22.24 -0.88 -5.64
N LEU A 429 22.75 0.22 -5.07
CA LEU A 429 22.60 1.55 -5.65
C LEU A 429 23.29 1.64 -7.02
N ALA A 430 24.50 1.08 -7.14
CA ALA A 430 25.24 1.06 -8.40
C ALA A 430 24.56 0.17 -9.46
N LEU A 431 24.06 -1.00 -9.05
CA LEU A 431 23.26 -1.89 -9.92
C LEU A 431 22.06 -1.16 -10.48
N PHE A 432 21.27 -0.51 -9.61
CA PHE A 432 20.07 0.17 -10.04
C PHE A 432 20.36 1.46 -10.82
N SER A 433 21.47 2.15 -10.51
CA SER A 433 21.95 3.29 -11.30
C SER A 433 22.33 2.87 -12.71
N ALA A 434 23.05 1.77 -12.87
CA ALA A 434 23.37 1.21 -14.17
C ALA A 434 22.10 0.79 -14.95
N ARG A 435 21.12 0.17 -14.27
CA ARG A 435 19.83 -0.14 -14.87
C ARG A 435 19.12 1.11 -15.41
N ARG A 436 19.13 2.21 -14.65
CA ARG A 436 18.50 3.48 -15.07
C ARG A 436 19.17 4.14 -16.26
N LEU A 437 20.46 3.91 -16.47
CA LEU A 437 21.17 4.38 -17.67
C LEU A 437 20.82 3.57 -18.93
N GLY A 438 20.03 2.50 -18.81
CA GLY A 438 19.57 1.72 -19.95
C GLY A 438 20.71 1.19 -20.82
N LYS A 439 20.70 1.54 -22.10
CA LYS A 439 21.73 1.09 -23.08
C LYS A 439 23.14 1.52 -22.71
N GLU A 440 23.31 2.72 -22.15
CA GLU A 440 24.64 3.20 -21.69
C GLU A 440 25.15 2.37 -20.51
N GLY A 441 24.27 2.10 -19.54
CA GLY A 441 24.58 1.21 -18.42
C GLY A 441 24.97 -0.19 -18.89
N ALA A 442 24.27 -0.75 -19.85
CA ALA A 442 24.63 -2.06 -20.43
C ALA A 442 26.02 -2.08 -21.07
N VAL A 443 26.42 -1.01 -21.75
CA VAL A 443 27.79 -0.89 -22.33
C VAL A 443 28.84 -0.92 -21.22
N LEU A 444 28.61 -0.21 -20.11
CA LEU A 444 29.51 -0.21 -18.96
C LEU A 444 29.61 -1.60 -18.32
N LEU A 445 28.48 -2.24 -18.07
CA LEU A 445 28.41 -3.56 -17.46
C LEU A 445 29.12 -4.63 -18.31
N ARG A 446 28.92 -4.62 -19.63
CA ARG A 446 29.66 -5.51 -20.58
C ARG A 446 31.17 -5.32 -20.52
N LYS A 447 31.61 -4.07 -20.45
CA LYS A 447 33.03 -3.73 -20.35
C LYS A 447 33.69 -4.33 -19.11
N TRP A 448 32.95 -4.36 -17.98
CA TRP A 448 33.48 -4.79 -16.68
C TRP A 448 33.24 -6.27 -16.37
N MET A 449 32.31 -6.94 -17.05
CA MET A 449 31.91 -8.32 -16.77
C MET A 449 33.06 -9.34 -16.91
N GLY A 450 34.13 -8.99 -17.63
CA GLY A 450 35.34 -9.80 -17.75
C GLY A 450 36.21 -9.83 -16.49
N GLU A 451 36.02 -8.93 -15.55
CA GLU A 451 36.75 -8.87 -14.28
C GLU A 451 36.07 -9.77 -13.24
N ASP A 452 36.79 -10.68 -12.59
CA ASP A 452 36.21 -11.68 -11.69
C ASP A 452 35.38 -11.07 -10.57
N ALA A 453 35.85 -9.97 -9.94
CA ALA A 453 35.14 -9.28 -8.85
C ALA A 453 33.87 -8.56 -9.32
N LEU A 454 33.75 -8.21 -10.59
CA LEU A 454 32.63 -7.51 -11.18
C LEU A 454 31.67 -8.42 -11.96
N ARG A 455 32.07 -9.67 -12.19
CA ARG A 455 31.30 -10.62 -13.01
C ARG A 455 29.86 -10.77 -12.48
N THR A 456 29.71 -11.13 -11.22
CA THR A 456 28.37 -11.31 -10.61
C THR A 456 27.51 -10.05 -10.66
N PRO A 457 27.93 -8.88 -10.13
CA PRO A 457 27.08 -7.70 -10.18
C PRO A 457 26.81 -7.21 -11.60
N CYS A 458 27.77 -7.31 -12.53
CA CYS A 458 27.52 -6.95 -13.93
C CYS A 458 26.53 -7.90 -14.60
N THR A 459 26.59 -9.20 -14.32
CA THR A 459 25.62 -10.19 -14.82
C THR A 459 24.21 -9.88 -14.31
N LEU A 460 24.07 -9.61 -13.00
CA LEU A 460 22.77 -9.24 -12.42
C LEU A 460 22.25 -7.95 -13.06
N GLY A 461 23.09 -6.94 -13.23
CA GLY A 461 22.68 -5.67 -13.87
C GLY A 461 22.27 -5.85 -15.34
N LEU A 462 22.95 -6.67 -16.12
CA LEU A 462 22.54 -7.00 -17.49
C LEU A 462 21.25 -7.80 -17.52
N GLY A 463 21.05 -8.72 -16.56
CA GLY A 463 19.82 -9.45 -16.39
C GLY A 463 18.63 -8.53 -16.06
N MET A 464 18.81 -7.54 -15.16
CA MET A 464 17.81 -6.52 -14.85
C MET A 464 17.45 -5.63 -16.05
N LEU A 465 18.37 -5.47 -16.98
CA LEU A 465 18.16 -4.75 -18.25
C LEU A 465 17.53 -5.63 -19.35
N GLY A 466 17.31 -6.91 -19.09
CA GLY A 466 16.69 -7.83 -20.04
C GLY A 466 17.63 -8.38 -21.13
N PHE A 467 18.95 -8.26 -20.97
CA PHE A 467 19.91 -8.70 -21.99
C PHE A 467 20.21 -10.21 -21.91
N PRO A 468 19.94 -10.98 -22.99
CA PRO A 468 20.09 -12.45 -22.97
C PRO A 468 21.54 -12.93 -22.79
N GLU A 469 22.53 -12.12 -23.09
CA GLU A 469 23.95 -12.47 -22.86
C GLU A 469 24.28 -12.70 -21.38
N ALA A 470 23.41 -12.30 -20.44
CA ALA A 470 23.54 -12.63 -19.03
C ALA A 470 23.20 -14.10 -18.72
N LEU A 471 22.42 -14.78 -19.56
CA LEU A 471 21.90 -16.13 -19.30
C LEU A 471 22.95 -17.18 -18.95
N PRO A 472 24.10 -17.30 -19.65
CA PRO A 472 25.09 -18.32 -19.30
C PRO A 472 25.59 -18.18 -17.86
N GLU A 473 25.87 -16.96 -17.42
CA GLU A 473 26.37 -16.71 -16.08
C GLU A 473 25.25 -16.73 -15.03
N LEU A 474 24.03 -16.30 -15.36
CA LEU A 474 22.84 -16.48 -14.51
C LEU A 474 22.59 -17.97 -14.23
N ARG A 475 22.71 -18.84 -15.25
CA ARG A 475 22.63 -20.30 -15.09
C ARG A 475 23.72 -20.83 -14.17
N ARG A 476 24.96 -20.35 -14.33
CA ARG A 476 26.06 -20.73 -13.44
C ARG A 476 25.77 -20.33 -12.00
N LEU A 477 25.37 -19.08 -11.75
CA LEU A 477 25.03 -18.58 -10.40
C LEU A 477 23.87 -19.37 -9.78
N ALA A 478 22.82 -19.69 -10.56
CA ALA A 478 21.63 -20.36 -10.07
C ALA A 478 21.85 -21.85 -9.73
N PHE A 479 22.71 -22.56 -10.50
CA PHE A 479 22.78 -24.02 -10.46
C PHE A 479 24.09 -24.59 -9.94
N SER A 480 25.15 -23.76 -9.79
CA SER A 480 26.46 -24.25 -9.31
C SER A 480 26.48 -24.33 -7.78
N PRO A 481 27.04 -25.42 -7.21
CA PRO A 481 27.26 -25.50 -5.77
C PRO A 481 28.26 -24.46 -5.28
N GLY A 482 27.99 -23.88 -4.11
CA GLY A 482 28.93 -22.99 -3.41
C GLY A 482 28.73 -21.50 -3.68
N GLU A 483 27.79 -21.12 -4.53
CA GLU A 483 27.38 -19.72 -4.64
C GLU A 483 26.63 -19.28 -3.38
N ASP A 484 26.77 -18.00 -3.01
CA ASP A 484 26.01 -17.45 -1.91
C ASP A 484 24.50 -17.40 -2.23
N PHE A 485 23.68 -17.44 -1.20
CA PHE A 485 22.21 -17.43 -1.36
C PHE A 485 21.70 -16.23 -2.14
N TRP A 486 22.30 -15.06 -1.93
CA TRP A 486 21.86 -13.84 -2.61
C TRP A 486 22.14 -13.91 -4.12
N ALA A 487 23.33 -14.32 -4.53
CA ALA A 487 23.67 -14.44 -5.94
C ALA A 487 22.80 -15.49 -6.64
N ALA A 488 22.63 -16.67 -6.02
CA ALA A 488 21.83 -17.75 -6.57
C ALA A 488 20.34 -17.38 -6.68
N SER A 489 19.75 -16.83 -5.62
CA SER A 489 18.35 -16.44 -5.61
C SER A 489 18.05 -15.25 -6.53
N SER A 490 18.98 -14.29 -6.62
CA SER A 490 18.90 -13.17 -7.58
C SER A 490 18.93 -13.66 -9.03
N ALA A 491 19.83 -14.61 -9.32
CA ALA A 491 19.88 -15.23 -10.65
C ALA A 491 18.57 -15.99 -10.98
N LEU A 492 17.99 -16.70 -10.02
CA LEU A 492 16.69 -17.37 -10.19
C LEU A 492 15.54 -16.39 -10.41
N CYS A 493 15.55 -15.22 -9.75
CA CYS A 493 14.59 -14.15 -10.01
C CYS A 493 14.69 -13.69 -11.48
N LEU A 494 15.89 -13.50 -11.99
CA LEU A 494 16.11 -13.06 -13.38
C LEU A 494 15.81 -14.18 -14.39
N LEU A 495 16.13 -15.46 -14.08
CA LEU A 495 15.74 -16.61 -14.90
C LEU A 495 14.21 -16.78 -14.98
N ARG A 496 13.45 -16.35 -13.99
CA ARG A 496 11.99 -16.31 -14.07
C ARG A 496 11.51 -15.52 -15.28
N TRP A 497 12.19 -14.45 -15.65
CA TRP A 497 11.83 -13.54 -16.73
C TRP A 497 12.57 -13.81 -18.04
N LEU A 498 13.86 -14.14 -17.97
CA LEU A 498 14.75 -14.33 -19.13
C LEU A 498 14.93 -15.81 -19.50
N GLY A 499 14.70 -16.73 -18.56
CA GLY A 499 14.95 -18.15 -18.75
C GLY A 499 14.14 -18.78 -19.88
N GLU A 500 14.71 -19.81 -20.47
CA GLU A 500 14.22 -20.52 -21.64
C GLU A 500 13.73 -21.91 -21.27
N LYS A 501 13.14 -22.64 -22.25
CA LYS A 501 12.62 -24.01 -22.06
C LYS A 501 13.71 -24.96 -21.57
N GLU A 502 14.93 -24.76 -22.01
CA GLU A 502 16.11 -25.54 -21.70
C GLU A 502 16.50 -25.49 -20.22
N ASP A 503 16.06 -24.45 -19.50
CA ASP A 503 16.31 -24.25 -18.07
C ASP A 503 15.38 -25.12 -17.18
N LEU A 504 14.26 -25.59 -17.70
CA LEU A 504 13.25 -26.29 -16.92
C LEU A 504 13.79 -27.51 -16.17
N PRO A 505 14.59 -28.43 -16.80
CA PRO A 505 15.12 -29.59 -16.08
C PRO A 505 16.00 -29.25 -14.89
N ALA A 506 16.85 -28.20 -15.02
CA ALA A 506 17.72 -27.75 -13.94
C ALA A 506 16.95 -27.09 -12.80
N LEU A 507 15.94 -26.27 -13.13
CA LEU A 507 15.05 -25.65 -12.15
C LEU A 507 14.23 -26.70 -11.37
N GLU A 508 13.70 -27.72 -12.05
CA GLU A 508 12.98 -28.82 -11.43
C GLU A 508 13.86 -29.66 -10.51
N ALA A 509 15.08 -29.96 -10.95
CA ALA A 509 16.07 -30.66 -10.13
C ALA A 509 16.45 -29.86 -8.89
N LEU A 510 16.64 -28.53 -9.02
CA LEU A 510 16.91 -27.64 -7.89
C LEU A 510 15.72 -27.60 -6.91
N ALA A 511 14.50 -27.47 -7.43
CA ALA A 511 13.30 -27.48 -6.61
C ALA A 511 13.08 -28.79 -5.86
N ALA A 512 13.43 -29.94 -6.47
CA ALA A 512 13.33 -31.26 -5.87
C ALA A 512 14.32 -31.46 -4.70
N LYS A 513 15.48 -30.78 -4.71
CA LYS A 513 16.45 -30.81 -3.60
C LYS A 513 15.90 -30.14 -2.32
N GLY A 514 14.88 -29.28 -2.44
CA GLY A 514 14.37 -28.53 -1.30
C GLY A 514 15.26 -27.34 -0.92
N GLY A 515 15.11 -26.86 0.33
CA GLY A 515 15.89 -25.73 0.87
C GLY A 515 15.37 -24.36 0.44
N GLU A 516 16.13 -23.31 0.78
CA GLU A 516 15.72 -21.91 0.63
C GLU A 516 15.56 -21.45 -0.83
N LEU A 517 16.26 -22.05 -1.77
CA LEU A 517 16.15 -21.76 -3.20
C LEU A 517 14.92 -22.40 -3.88
N ARG A 518 14.26 -23.36 -3.22
CA ARG A 518 13.11 -24.08 -3.79
C ARG A 518 11.99 -23.15 -4.27
N PRO A 519 11.52 -22.14 -3.50
CA PRO A 519 10.46 -21.23 -3.96
C PRO A 519 10.84 -20.48 -5.24
N TYR A 520 12.08 -20.02 -5.33
CA TYR A 520 12.59 -19.30 -6.51
C TYR A 520 12.65 -20.20 -7.74
N ALA A 521 13.17 -21.43 -7.60
CA ALA A 521 13.24 -22.40 -8.69
C ALA A 521 11.85 -22.81 -9.19
N LEU A 522 10.89 -23.07 -8.28
CA LEU A 522 9.50 -23.41 -8.63
C LEU A 522 8.81 -22.27 -9.39
N THR A 523 8.98 -21.02 -8.91
CA THR A 523 8.36 -19.86 -9.54
C THR A 523 8.96 -19.57 -10.91
N ALA A 524 10.28 -19.67 -11.05
CA ALA A 524 10.95 -19.55 -12.35
C ALA A 524 10.44 -20.60 -13.34
N ALA A 525 10.41 -21.88 -12.93
CA ALA A 525 9.91 -22.95 -13.80
C ALA A 525 8.45 -22.75 -14.21
N ARG A 526 7.58 -22.32 -13.28
CA ARG A 526 6.17 -22.00 -13.56
C ARG A 526 6.04 -20.88 -14.57
N SER A 527 6.78 -19.79 -14.39
CA SER A 527 6.75 -18.62 -15.28
C SER A 527 7.22 -18.97 -16.69
N ILE A 528 8.31 -19.73 -16.83
CA ILE A 528 8.81 -20.20 -18.13
C ILE A 528 7.76 -21.07 -18.83
N ARG A 529 7.15 -22.03 -18.12
CA ARG A 529 6.08 -22.88 -18.70
C ARG A 529 4.88 -22.06 -19.18
N SER A 530 4.47 -21.05 -18.42
CA SER A 530 3.38 -20.16 -18.79
C SER A 530 3.68 -19.42 -20.08
N ARG A 531 4.87 -18.82 -20.23
CA ARG A 531 5.28 -18.14 -21.49
C ARG A 531 5.26 -19.10 -22.68
N ILE A 532 5.82 -20.29 -22.55
CA ILE A 532 5.83 -21.31 -23.63
C ILE A 532 4.40 -21.73 -24.03
N SER A 533 3.48 -21.78 -23.07
CA SER A 533 2.09 -22.12 -23.34
C SER A 533 1.36 -21.00 -24.04
N CYS A 534 1.64 -19.74 -23.70
CA CYS A 534 1.07 -18.56 -24.33
C CYS A 534 1.56 -18.35 -25.76
N GLU A 535 2.82 -18.61 -26.06
CA GLU A 535 3.35 -18.53 -27.45
C GLU A 535 2.64 -19.49 -28.43
N LYS A 536 1.93 -20.49 -27.92
CA LYS A 536 1.14 -21.44 -28.71
C LYS A 536 -0.31 -20.99 -28.96
N THR A 537 -0.76 -19.95 -28.24
CA THR A 537 -2.09 -19.34 -28.39
C THR A 537 -1.88 -17.86 -28.74
N GLU A 538 -2.37 -17.40 -29.91
CA GLU A 538 -2.14 -16.04 -30.44
C GLU A 538 -2.65 -14.86 -29.58
N ASP A 539 -3.08 -15.11 -28.33
CA ASP A 539 -3.77 -14.11 -27.47
C ASP A 539 -2.92 -13.43 -26.39
N CYS A 540 -1.59 -13.64 -26.33
CA CYS A 540 -0.77 -13.12 -25.23
C CYS A 540 0.23 -12.03 -25.66
N HIS A 541 -0.24 -10.81 -25.91
CA HIS A 541 0.67 -9.68 -26.24
C HIS A 541 1.21 -8.87 -25.04
N GLU A 542 0.88 -9.20 -23.78
CA GLU A 542 1.24 -8.35 -22.62
C GLU A 542 2.28 -8.92 -21.63
N MET A 543 2.77 -10.15 -21.79
CA MET A 543 3.64 -10.79 -20.78
C MET A 543 5.13 -10.90 -21.14
N VAL A 544 5.59 -10.26 -22.19
CA VAL A 544 7.03 -10.26 -22.52
C VAL A 544 7.63 -8.96 -21.99
N ALA A 545 8.61 -9.06 -21.09
CA ALA A 545 9.42 -7.92 -20.68
C ALA A 545 10.07 -7.34 -21.95
N GLN A 546 9.62 -6.17 -22.39
CA GLN A 546 10.28 -5.46 -23.50
C GLN A 546 11.60 -4.90 -22.98
N PRO A 547 12.70 -5.03 -23.74
CA PRO A 547 13.96 -4.35 -23.40
C PRO A 547 13.69 -2.86 -23.22
N VAL A 548 14.35 -2.26 -22.23
CA VAL A 548 14.28 -0.82 -22.01
C VAL A 548 14.92 -0.13 -23.21
N ASP A 549 14.10 0.62 -23.99
CA ASP A 549 14.59 1.43 -25.12
C ASP A 549 15.53 2.57 -24.70
#